data_e282e88c6b16a2fb65111fae586534ec
#
_entry.id   e282e88c6b16a2fb65111fae586534ec
#
_cell.length_a   1.000
_cell.length_b   1.000
_cell.length_c   1.000
_cell.angle_alpha   90.00
_cell.angle_beta   90.00
_cell.angle_gamma   90.00
#
_symmetry.space_group_name_H-M   'P 1'
#
loop_
_entity.id
_entity.type
_entity.pdbx_description
1 polymer ?
#
loop_
_entity_poly.entity_id
_entity_poly.type
_entity_poly.pdbx_seq_one_letter_code
_entity_poly.pdbx_strand_id
1 'polypeptide(L)'
;MSQHEFIPSQTAVLIVDLQNDFLHPEGAYGRSGTSSSAIAALPEKIGPLLDVVRSAGGWIVSTQFTLVPGKQGAPFISTHLKKLRPFLTRGDFKPGGWGHSLVD
;
A
#
# COMPACT_ATOMS: atom_id res chain seq x y z
N MET A 1 9.89 11.12 -33.51
CA MET A 1 9.27 10.95 -32.23
C MET A 1 10.30 10.60 -31.17
N SER A 2 10.21 11.29 -30.10
CA SER A 2 11.08 10.96 -28.98
C SER A 2 10.69 9.64 -28.35
N GLN A 3 11.65 8.79 -28.12
CA GLN A 3 11.43 7.55 -27.40
C GLN A 3 11.93 7.72 -25.98
N HIS A 4 11.08 7.45 -25.04
CA HIS A 4 11.48 7.43 -23.66
C HIS A 4 11.95 6.02 -23.33
N GLU A 5 13.24 5.83 -23.42
CA GLU A 5 13.81 4.54 -23.07
C GLU A 5 13.72 4.34 -21.55
N PHE A 6 13.29 3.15 -21.18
CA PHE A 6 13.33 2.77 -19.79
C PHE A 6 14.75 2.31 -19.44
N ILE A 7 15.44 3.13 -18.65
CA ILE A 7 16.79 2.82 -18.18
C ILE A 7 16.70 2.49 -16.70
N PRO A 8 16.75 1.22 -16.33
CA PRO A 8 16.53 0.80 -14.93
C PRO A 8 17.45 1.47 -13.93
N SER A 9 18.73 1.66 -14.28
CA SER A 9 19.69 2.30 -13.37
C SER A 9 19.40 3.78 -13.12
N GLN A 10 18.56 4.39 -13.96
CA GLN A 10 18.20 5.80 -13.87
C GLN A 10 16.72 5.98 -13.54
N THR A 11 16.12 4.94 -12.97
CA THR A 11 14.69 4.90 -12.71
C THR A 11 14.43 4.81 -11.21
N ALA A 12 13.39 5.50 -10.77
CA ALA A 12 12.82 5.32 -9.43
C ALA A 12 11.38 4.84 -9.60
N VAL A 13 11.03 3.80 -8.88
CA VAL A 13 9.65 3.31 -8.82
C VAL A 13 9.06 3.76 -7.50
N LEU A 14 7.96 4.49 -7.56
CA LEU A 14 7.23 4.90 -6.38
C LEU A 14 6.06 3.95 -6.17
N ILE A 15 6.08 3.25 -5.05
CA ILE A 15 5.03 2.33 -4.65
C ILE A 15 4.18 3.04 -3.61
N VAL A 16 2.92 3.34 -3.96
CA VAL A 16 2.05 4.11 -3.09
C VAL A 16 1.11 3.18 -2.33
N ASP A 17 1.34 3.06 -1.02
CA ASP A 17 0.42 2.42 -0.09
C ASP A 17 0.06 0.95 -0.42
N LEU A 18 1.03 0.17 -0.90
CA LEU A 18 0.81 -1.26 -1.14
C LEU A 18 0.93 -2.03 0.17
N GLN A 19 -0.02 -1.82 1.04
CA GLN A 19 -0.04 -2.36 2.39
C GLN A 19 -1.08 -3.48 2.53
N ASN A 20 -0.87 -4.36 3.49
CA ASN A 20 -1.77 -5.48 3.72
C ASN A 20 -3.21 -5.02 3.96
N ASP A 21 -3.42 -3.94 4.71
CA ASP A 21 -4.78 -3.45 4.99
C ASP A 21 -5.49 -2.91 3.75
N PHE A 22 -4.77 -2.56 2.69
CA PHE A 22 -5.39 -2.19 1.42
C PHE A 22 -5.59 -3.39 0.50
N LEU A 23 -4.59 -4.28 0.39
CA LEU A 23 -4.53 -5.28 -0.67
C LEU A 23 -4.88 -6.70 -0.22
N HIS A 24 -4.46 -7.09 0.97
CA HIS A 24 -4.61 -8.47 1.41
C HIS A 24 -6.08 -8.77 1.73
N PRO A 25 -6.59 -9.97 1.34
CA PRO A 25 -7.99 -10.32 1.65
C PRO A 25 -8.35 -10.23 3.13
N GLU A 26 -7.38 -10.46 4.03
CA GLU A 26 -7.59 -10.39 5.47
C GLU A 26 -7.30 -9.00 6.05
N GLY A 27 -6.85 -8.06 5.23
CA GLY A 27 -6.66 -6.68 5.63
C GLY A 27 -7.97 -5.93 5.76
N ALA A 28 -7.91 -4.66 6.20
CA ALA A 28 -9.10 -3.86 6.46
C ALA A 28 -10.02 -3.75 5.26
N TYR A 29 -9.48 -3.42 4.09
CA TYR A 29 -10.29 -3.29 2.87
C TYR A 29 -10.78 -4.64 2.36
N GLY A 30 -9.97 -5.70 2.47
CA GLY A 30 -10.39 -7.04 2.08
C GLY A 30 -11.54 -7.55 2.93
N ARG A 31 -11.44 -7.39 4.25
CA ARG A 31 -12.48 -7.82 5.19
C ARG A 31 -13.80 -7.09 4.97
N SER A 32 -13.74 -5.84 4.51
CA SER A 32 -14.95 -5.04 4.28
C SER A 32 -15.59 -5.31 2.91
N GLY A 33 -14.94 -6.10 2.05
CA GLY A 33 -15.41 -6.34 0.69
C GLY A 33 -15.13 -5.19 -0.27
N THR A 34 -14.29 -4.23 0.13
CA THR A 34 -13.99 -3.04 -0.68
C THR A 34 -12.81 -3.27 -1.64
N SER A 35 -11.99 -4.27 -1.37
CA SER A 35 -10.86 -4.60 -2.25
C SER A 35 -11.32 -5.42 -3.45
N SER A 36 -10.49 -5.47 -4.50
CA SER A 36 -10.75 -6.28 -5.69
C SER A 36 -9.62 -7.28 -5.91
N SER A 37 -9.91 -8.33 -6.67
CA SER A 37 -8.90 -9.32 -7.02
C SER A 37 -7.78 -8.72 -7.86
N ALA A 38 -8.09 -7.73 -8.69
CA ALA A 38 -7.07 -7.04 -9.49
C ALA A 38 -6.09 -6.28 -8.61
N ILE A 39 -6.59 -5.62 -7.57
CA ILE A 39 -5.74 -4.91 -6.61
C ILE A 39 -4.89 -5.90 -5.81
N ALA A 40 -5.50 -6.98 -5.35
CA ALA A 40 -4.79 -8.00 -4.58
C ALA A 40 -3.66 -8.68 -5.39
N ALA A 41 -3.82 -8.76 -6.71
CA ALA A 41 -2.84 -9.37 -7.59
C ALA A 41 -1.71 -8.40 -8.01
N LEU A 42 -1.83 -7.11 -7.67
CA LEU A 42 -0.88 -6.12 -8.13
C LEU A 42 0.58 -6.41 -7.73
N PRO A 43 0.89 -6.87 -6.51
CA PRO A 43 2.27 -7.16 -6.16
C PRO A 43 2.95 -8.18 -7.09
N GLU A 44 2.23 -9.21 -7.50
CA GLU A 44 2.78 -10.20 -8.42
C GLU A 44 3.09 -9.59 -9.79
N LYS A 45 2.27 -8.65 -10.23
CA LYS A 45 2.43 -8.02 -11.53
C LYS A 45 3.58 -7.04 -11.57
N ILE A 46 3.85 -6.33 -10.48
CA ILE A 46 4.92 -5.34 -10.43
C ILE A 46 6.24 -5.92 -9.96
N GLY A 47 6.24 -7.10 -9.35
CA GLY A 47 7.46 -7.74 -8.84
C GLY A 47 8.59 -7.79 -9.85
N PRO A 48 8.36 -8.29 -11.07
CA PRO A 48 9.41 -8.34 -12.08
C PRO A 48 10.01 -6.98 -12.42
N LEU A 49 9.19 -5.93 -12.47
CA LEU A 49 9.68 -4.57 -12.69
C LEU A 49 10.56 -4.11 -11.55
N LEU A 50 10.14 -4.36 -10.31
CA LEU A 50 10.93 -3.99 -9.13
C LEU A 50 12.28 -4.70 -9.14
N ASP A 51 12.30 -5.98 -9.52
CA ASP A 51 13.53 -6.75 -9.58
C ASP A 51 14.51 -6.18 -10.61
N VAL A 52 14.00 -5.79 -11.77
CA VAL A 52 14.83 -5.17 -12.82
C VAL A 52 15.44 -3.87 -12.33
N VAL A 53 14.65 -3.00 -11.74
CA VAL A 53 15.13 -1.70 -11.25
C VAL A 53 16.12 -1.88 -10.10
N ARG A 54 15.79 -2.74 -9.15
CA ARG A 54 16.66 -2.99 -8.00
C ARG A 54 18.00 -3.58 -8.42
N SER A 55 17.98 -4.55 -9.32
CA SER A 55 19.21 -5.21 -9.80
C SER A 55 20.12 -4.26 -10.57
N ALA A 56 19.54 -3.27 -11.23
CA ALA A 56 20.30 -2.27 -12.00
C ALA A 56 20.80 -1.11 -11.16
N GLY A 57 20.46 -1.06 -9.87
CA GLY A 57 20.87 0.03 -8.98
C GLY A 57 19.94 1.23 -9.00
N GLY A 58 18.75 1.09 -9.56
CA GLY A 58 17.72 2.14 -9.48
C GLY A 58 17.10 2.18 -8.09
N TRP A 59 16.13 3.07 -7.93
CA TRP A 59 15.49 3.33 -6.65
C TRP A 59 14.10 2.72 -6.58
N ILE A 60 13.76 2.15 -5.43
CA ILE A 60 12.40 1.76 -5.11
C ILE A 60 12.01 2.50 -3.84
N VAL A 61 10.99 3.34 -3.96
CA VAL A 61 10.49 4.18 -2.87
C VAL A 61 9.07 3.79 -2.58
N SER A 62 8.75 3.58 -1.32
CA SER A 62 7.38 3.20 -0.93
C SER A 62 6.82 4.21 0.05
N THR A 63 5.51 4.37 0.01
CA THR A 63 4.77 5.13 1.01
C THR A 63 3.89 4.19 1.82
N GLN A 64 3.52 4.62 3.01
CA GLN A 64 2.60 3.87 3.86
C GLN A 64 1.58 4.81 4.46
N PHE A 65 0.31 4.50 4.21
CA PHE A 65 -0.79 5.19 4.85
C PHE A 65 -0.86 4.74 6.30
N THR A 66 -1.06 5.69 7.22
CA THR A 66 -1.01 5.41 8.65
C THR A 66 -2.23 5.95 9.36
N LEU A 67 -2.84 5.14 10.21
CA LEU A 67 -3.88 5.58 11.12
C LEU A 67 -3.33 5.46 12.54
N VAL A 68 -3.09 6.61 13.15
CA VAL A 68 -2.56 6.66 14.52
C VAL A 68 -3.68 6.36 15.50
N PRO A 69 -3.48 5.42 16.45
CA PRO A 69 -4.50 5.15 17.46
C PRO A 69 -4.73 6.35 18.36
N GLY A 70 -5.99 6.66 18.63
CA GLY A 70 -6.36 7.64 19.65
C GLY A 70 -6.22 7.06 21.05
N LYS A 71 -6.64 7.84 22.05
CA LYS A 71 -6.47 7.47 23.46
C LYS A 71 -7.09 6.13 23.83
N GLN A 72 -8.17 5.75 23.15
CA GLN A 72 -8.88 4.50 23.44
C GLN A 72 -8.59 3.40 22.40
N GLY A 73 -7.58 3.60 21.57
CA GLY A 73 -7.16 2.61 20.59
C GLY A 73 -7.85 2.69 19.24
N ALA A 74 -8.97 3.40 19.12
CA ALA A 74 -9.63 3.61 17.83
C ALA A 74 -8.78 4.56 16.97
N PRO A 75 -8.83 4.42 15.62
CA PRO A 75 -8.06 5.31 14.77
C PRO A 75 -8.45 6.77 14.94
N PHE A 76 -7.46 7.65 14.97
CA PHE A 76 -7.68 9.08 14.96
C PHE A 76 -7.82 9.52 13.52
N ILE A 77 -9.05 9.66 13.06
CA ILE A 77 -9.35 9.94 11.65
C ILE A 77 -10.32 11.13 11.54
N SER A 78 -10.30 11.77 10.36
CA SER A 78 -11.22 12.87 10.10
C SER A 78 -12.65 12.35 9.98
N THR A 79 -13.60 13.25 10.22
CA THR A 79 -15.01 12.94 10.05
C THR A 79 -15.30 12.52 8.60
N HIS A 80 -14.66 13.17 7.65
CA HIS A 80 -14.82 12.86 6.23
C HIS A 80 -14.40 11.43 5.90
N LEU A 81 -13.21 11.02 6.34
CA LEU A 81 -12.71 9.68 6.11
C LEU A 81 -13.61 8.64 6.79
N LYS A 82 -14.08 8.94 7.98
CA LYS A 82 -14.98 8.05 8.70
C LYS A 82 -16.28 7.80 7.93
N LYS A 83 -16.79 8.83 7.25
CA LYS A 83 -17.98 8.67 6.41
C LYS A 83 -17.70 7.83 5.17
N LEU A 84 -16.57 8.03 4.54
CA LEU A 84 -16.20 7.30 3.33
C LEU A 84 -15.81 5.84 3.62
N ARG A 85 -15.19 5.60 4.75
CA ARG A 85 -14.64 4.29 5.11
C ARG A 85 -15.03 3.93 6.54
N PRO A 86 -16.32 3.74 6.80
CA PRO A 86 -16.78 3.48 8.17
C PRO A 86 -16.30 2.14 8.75
N PHE A 87 -15.77 1.26 7.91
CA PHE A 87 -15.25 -0.03 8.35
C PHE A 87 -13.88 0.06 9.02
N LEU A 88 -13.18 1.18 8.91
CA LEU A 88 -11.88 1.34 9.54
C LEU A 88 -12.06 1.38 11.06
N THR A 89 -11.32 0.51 11.74
CA THR A 89 -11.51 0.31 13.17
C THR A 89 -10.16 0.10 13.86
N ARG A 90 -10.23 -0.25 15.14
CA ARG A 90 -9.06 -0.41 15.99
C ARG A 90 -8.03 -1.33 15.33
N GLY A 91 -6.79 -0.85 15.28
CA GLY A 91 -5.66 -1.61 14.76
C GLY A 91 -5.45 -1.49 13.27
N ASP A 92 -6.43 -1.00 12.50
CA ASP A 92 -6.26 -0.86 11.05
C ASP A 92 -5.21 0.20 10.74
N PHE A 93 -4.27 -0.13 9.84
CA PHE A 93 -3.16 0.75 9.45
C PHE A 93 -2.33 1.28 10.63
N LYS A 94 -2.32 0.56 11.73
CA LYS A 94 -1.58 0.96 12.92
C LYS A 94 -0.07 0.83 12.68
N PRO A 95 0.72 1.85 13.01
CA PRO A 95 2.18 1.77 12.86
C PRO A 95 2.75 0.52 13.53
N GLY A 96 3.57 -0.24 12.78
CA GLY A 96 4.18 -1.46 13.27
C GLY A 96 3.28 -2.68 13.24
N GLY A 97 2.00 -2.55 12.88
CA GLY A 97 1.10 -3.67 12.76
C GLY A 97 1.21 -4.36 11.40
N TRP A 98 0.69 -5.59 11.33
CA TRP A 98 0.71 -6.36 10.08
C TRP A 98 -0.02 -5.64 8.94
N GLY A 99 -1.16 -5.03 9.22
CA GLY A 99 -1.94 -4.33 8.20
C GLY A 99 -1.23 -3.12 7.63
N HIS A 100 -0.40 -2.47 8.44
CA HIS A 100 0.41 -1.32 8.03
C HIS A 100 1.59 -1.73 7.16
N SER A 101 2.06 -2.96 7.30
CA SER A 101 3.22 -3.46 6.58
C SER A 101 2.94 -3.54 5.09
N LEU A 102 4.00 -3.36 4.30
CA LEU A 102 3.90 -3.56 2.86
C LEU A 102 3.60 -5.03 2.57
N VAL A 103 2.78 -5.25 1.54
CA VAL A 103 2.47 -6.61 1.09
C VAL A 103 3.69 -7.19 0.38
N ASP A 104 3.90 -8.47 0.57
CA ASP A 104 5.06 -9.17 -0.02
C ASP A 104 4.95 -9.31 -1.54
#